data_7556c4093977ba00a368ebe308d5d63d
#
_entry.id   7556c4093977ba00a368ebe308d5d63d
#
_cell.length_a   1.000
_cell.length_b   1.000
_cell.length_c   1.000
_cell.angle_alpha   90.00
_cell.angle_beta   90.00
_cell.angle_gamma   90.00
#
_symmetry.space_group_name_H-M   'P 1'
#
loop_
_entity.id
_entity.type
_entity.pdbx_description
1 polymer ?
#
loop_
_entity_poly.entity_id
_entity_poly.type
_entity_poly.pdbx_seq_one_letter_code
_entity_poly.pdbx_strand_id
1 'polypeptide(L)'
;MLAHKATHEGKVAAEVICGLPAAFDAKAIPAVIFTDPEIAWVGLTETEAKQKSISYEKGEFPWAASGKSLALGRNEGRTKILFDKETKRTIGVGIVGPNAGDLISEGALAIEMGADA
;
A
#
# COMPACT_ATOMS: atom_id res chain seq x y z
N MET A 1 -14.65 2.36 3.96
CA MET A 1 -15.09 1.00 4.35
C MET A 1 -14.42 0.04 3.38
N LEU A 2 -13.67 -0.97 3.88
CA LEU A 2 -12.88 -1.89 3.05
C LEU A 2 -13.38 -3.33 3.28
N ALA A 3 -13.87 -3.98 2.24
CA ALA A 3 -14.48 -5.32 2.33
C ALA A 3 -13.47 -6.38 2.81
N HIS A 4 -12.25 -6.38 2.25
CA HIS A 4 -11.19 -7.31 2.65
C HIS A 4 -10.77 -7.15 4.13
N LYS A 5 -10.71 -5.91 4.64
CA LYS A 5 -10.47 -5.64 6.07
C LYS A 5 -11.58 -6.22 6.92
N ALA A 6 -12.84 -5.94 6.57
CA ALA A 6 -14.00 -6.44 7.30
C ALA A 6 -14.07 -7.98 7.31
N THR A 7 -13.73 -8.63 6.20
CA THR A 7 -13.68 -10.09 6.11
C THR A 7 -12.63 -10.67 7.06
N HIS A 8 -11.44 -10.10 7.11
CA HIS A 8 -10.38 -10.55 8.00
C HIS A 8 -10.74 -10.30 9.47
N GLU A 9 -11.23 -9.11 9.81
CA GLU A 9 -11.70 -8.78 11.17
C GLU A 9 -12.83 -9.72 11.61
N GLY A 10 -13.79 -10.01 10.72
CA GLY A 10 -14.89 -10.93 11.01
C GLY A 10 -14.42 -12.37 11.26
N LYS A 11 -13.42 -12.85 10.51
CA LYS A 11 -12.80 -14.15 10.73
C LYS A 11 -12.13 -14.21 12.11
N VAL A 12 -11.28 -13.23 12.44
CA VAL A 12 -10.61 -13.15 13.75
C VAL A 12 -11.63 -13.09 14.88
N ALA A 13 -12.70 -12.31 14.74
CA ALA A 13 -13.75 -12.24 15.74
C ALA A 13 -14.43 -13.60 15.97
N ALA A 14 -14.75 -14.35 14.90
CA ALA A 14 -15.32 -15.68 15.01
C ALA A 14 -14.36 -16.66 15.70
N GLU A 15 -13.08 -16.64 15.35
CA GLU A 15 -12.05 -17.48 15.97
C GLU A 15 -11.92 -17.20 17.48
N VAL A 16 -11.91 -15.94 17.89
CA VAL A 16 -11.85 -15.54 19.31
C VAL A 16 -13.10 -15.99 20.07
N ILE A 17 -14.30 -15.83 19.48
CA ILE A 17 -15.57 -16.31 20.06
C ILE A 17 -15.54 -17.83 20.28
N CYS A 18 -14.90 -18.57 19.37
CA CYS A 18 -14.70 -20.01 19.49
C CYS A 18 -13.58 -20.42 20.45
N GLY A 19 -12.93 -19.48 21.14
CA GLY A 19 -11.84 -19.73 22.07
C GLY A 19 -10.49 -20.05 21.42
N LEU A 20 -10.34 -19.76 20.13
CA LEU A 20 -9.07 -19.93 19.41
C LEU A 20 -8.12 -18.73 19.68
N PRO A 21 -6.80 -18.97 19.74
CA PRO A 21 -5.82 -17.89 19.89
C PRO A 21 -5.64 -17.12 18.58
N ALA A 22 -6.46 -16.09 18.36
CA ALA A 22 -6.43 -15.28 17.15
C ALA A 22 -6.38 -13.78 17.50
N ALA A 23 -5.67 -13.00 16.69
CA ALA A 23 -5.57 -11.56 16.81
C ALA A 23 -5.54 -10.91 15.42
N PHE A 24 -6.05 -9.68 15.32
CA PHE A 24 -5.92 -8.88 14.13
C PHE A 24 -4.65 -8.02 14.24
N ASP A 25 -3.59 -8.47 13.58
CA ASP A 25 -2.24 -7.88 13.67
C ASP A 25 -1.70 -7.39 12.31
N ALA A 26 -2.56 -7.20 11.32
CA ALA A 26 -2.18 -6.71 10.00
C ALA A 26 -1.47 -5.34 10.10
N LYS A 27 -0.24 -5.25 9.60
CA LYS A 27 0.56 -4.01 9.54
C LYS A 27 0.16 -3.15 8.35
N ALA A 28 -0.29 -3.77 7.27
CA ALA A 28 -0.62 -3.12 6.01
C ALA A 28 -2.00 -3.54 5.50
N ILE A 29 -2.87 -2.56 5.28
CA ILE A 29 -4.19 -2.77 4.71
C ILE A 29 -4.29 -1.89 3.48
N PRO A 30 -4.24 -2.46 2.26
CA PRO A 30 -4.31 -1.67 1.04
C PRO A 30 -5.72 -1.11 0.83
N ALA A 31 -5.79 0.04 0.20
CA ALA A 31 -7.03 0.68 -0.24
C ALA A 31 -6.94 1.00 -1.72
N VAL A 32 -8.06 0.87 -2.42
CA VAL A 32 -8.16 1.09 -3.87
C VAL A 32 -9.41 1.91 -4.19
N ILE A 33 -9.27 2.86 -5.09
CA ILE A 33 -10.36 3.57 -5.74
C ILE A 33 -10.33 3.17 -7.22
N PHE A 34 -11.39 2.52 -7.68
CA PHE A 34 -11.53 1.96 -9.03
C PHE A 34 -11.96 3.02 -10.06
N THR A 35 -11.23 4.11 -10.11
CA THR A 35 -11.32 5.13 -11.16
C THR A 35 -10.52 4.71 -12.39
N ASP A 36 -10.54 5.48 -13.46
CA ASP A 36 -9.64 5.32 -14.59
C ASP A 36 -8.84 6.61 -14.80
N PRO A 37 -7.52 6.60 -14.49
CA PRO A 37 -6.74 5.53 -13.88
C PRO A 37 -7.12 5.24 -12.41
N GLU A 38 -6.82 4.01 -11.96
CA GLU A 38 -7.01 3.60 -10.56
C GLU A 38 -6.07 4.34 -9.61
N ILE A 39 -6.50 4.47 -8.36
CA ILE A 39 -5.68 5.00 -7.27
C ILE A 39 -5.62 3.96 -6.16
N ALA A 40 -4.42 3.55 -5.79
CA ALA A 40 -4.22 2.58 -4.72
C ALA A 40 -3.12 3.04 -3.76
N TRP A 41 -3.28 2.71 -2.48
CA TRP A 41 -2.25 3.02 -1.48
C TRP A 41 -2.28 2.01 -0.34
N VAL A 42 -1.16 1.91 0.37
CA VAL A 42 -1.00 1.10 1.56
C VAL A 42 0.06 1.71 2.47
N GLY A 43 -0.09 1.53 3.78
CA GLY A 43 0.78 2.12 4.79
C GLY A 43 0.56 3.62 4.96
N LEU A 44 1.61 4.36 5.31
CA LEU A 44 1.53 5.79 5.59
C LEU A 44 1.47 6.64 4.32
N THR A 45 0.59 7.62 4.32
CA THR A 45 0.65 8.72 3.37
C THR A 45 1.63 9.81 3.85
N GLU A 46 2.08 10.68 2.94
CA GLU A 46 2.92 11.83 3.33
C GLU A 46 2.24 12.73 4.36
N THR A 47 0.92 12.89 4.26
CA THR A 47 0.14 13.70 5.20
C THR A 47 0.17 13.08 6.60
N GLU A 48 -0.08 11.78 6.69
CA GLU A 48 -0.04 11.06 7.98
C GLU A 48 1.37 11.01 8.57
N ALA A 49 2.40 10.78 7.75
CA ALA A 49 3.79 10.80 8.20
C ALA A 49 4.15 12.17 8.81
N LYS A 50 3.76 13.27 8.16
CA LYS A 50 3.95 14.63 8.69
C LYS A 50 3.19 14.86 9.99
N GLN A 51 1.92 14.46 10.05
CA GLN A 51 1.10 14.60 11.26
C GLN A 51 1.67 13.82 12.46
N LYS A 52 2.24 12.65 12.19
CA LYS A 52 2.88 11.79 13.21
C LYS A 52 4.35 12.15 13.46
N SER A 53 4.89 13.19 12.82
CA SER A 53 6.30 13.58 12.90
C SER A 53 7.28 12.44 12.57
N ILE A 54 6.88 11.54 11.66
CA ILE A 54 7.73 10.46 11.18
C ILE A 54 8.63 11.00 10.07
N SER A 55 9.95 10.87 10.27
CA SER A 55 10.95 11.24 9.26
C SER A 55 11.00 10.17 8.17
N TYR A 56 10.88 10.59 6.91
CA TYR A 56 10.87 9.68 5.76
C TYR A 56 11.71 10.19 4.61
N GLU A 57 12.14 9.28 3.77
CA GLU A 57 12.65 9.53 2.42
C GLU A 57 11.60 9.10 1.40
N LYS A 58 11.59 9.76 0.24
CA LYS A 58 10.58 9.50 -0.78
C LYS A 58 11.24 9.14 -2.10
N GLY A 59 10.82 8.01 -2.68
CA GLY A 59 11.07 7.64 -4.06
C GLY A 59 9.81 7.86 -4.91
N GLU A 60 9.98 8.40 -6.11
CA GLU A 60 8.89 8.55 -7.09
C GLU A 60 9.34 8.08 -8.48
N PHE A 61 8.46 7.37 -9.17
CA PHE A 61 8.67 6.95 -10.55
C PHE A 61 7.46 7.35 -11.40
N PRO A 62 7.62 8.26 -12.37
CA PRO A 62 6.57 8.60 -13.33
C PRO A 62 6.45 7.51 -14.40
N TRP A 63 5.25 7.03 -14.68
CA TRP A 63 5.04 5.93 -15.62
C TRP A 63 5.30 6.30 -17.08
N ALA A 64 5.35 7.59 -17.40
CA ALA A 64 5.82 8.06 -18.71
C ALA A 64 7.25 7.58 -19.04
N ALA A 65 8.04 7.21 -18.03
CA ALA A 65 9.38 6.64 -18.20
C ALA A 65 9.37 5.09 -18.27
N SER A 66 8.20 4.44 -18.15
CA SER A 66 8.05 2.99 -18.19
C SER A 66 7.87 2.49 -19.62
N GLY A 67 8.73 1.58 -20.07
CA GLY A 67 8.57 0.91 -21.37
C GLY A 67 7.24 0.18 -21.52
N LYS A 68 6.74 -0.46 -20.44
CA LYS A 68 5.43 -1.11 -20.43
C LYS A 68 4.29 -0.10 -20.62
N SER A 69 4.34 1.02 -19.94
CA SER A 69 3.31 2.06 -20.05
C SER A 69 3.26 2.66 -21.45
N LEU A 70 4.43 2.89 -22.04
CA LEU A 70 4.54 3.36 -23.42
C LEU A 70 3.98 2.33 -24.42
N ALA A 71 4.28 1.06 -24.24
CA ALA A 71 3.78 -0.01 -25.11
C ALA A 71 2.25 -0.17 -25.01
N LEU A 72 1.67 0.08 -23.83
CA LEU A 72 0.22 0.04 -23.62
C LEU A 72 -0.51 1.32 -24.08
N GLY A 73 0.22 2.39 -24.40
CA GLY A 73 -0.37 3.69 -24.68
C GLY A 73 -1.01 4.35 -23.44
N ARG A 74 -0.66 3.89 -22.23
CA ARG A 74 -1.19 4.38 -20.95
C ARG A 74 -0.03 4.82 -20.06
N ASN A 75 0.48 6.00 -20.33
CA ASN A 75 1.66 6.56 -19.66
C ASN A 75 1.30 7.54 -18.53
N GLU A 76 0.02 7.77 -18.32
CA GLU A 76 -0.48 8.47 -17.15
C GLU A 76 -0.35 7.58 -15.92
N GLY A 77 0.40 8.02 -14.97
CA GLY A 77 0.56 7.28 -13.73
C GLY A 77 1.83 7.64 -12.99
N ARG A 78 1.88 7.16 -11.77
CA ARG A 78 3.01 7.38 -10.87
C ARG A 78 3.02 6.33 -9.78
N THR A 79 4.19 5.84 -9.44
CA THR A 79 4.44 5.09 -8.20
C THR A 79 5.23 5.96 -7.26
N LYS A 80 4.84 5.98 -5.98
CA LYS A 80 5.52 6.67 -4.91
C LYS A 80 5.72 5.71 -3.74
N ILE A 81 6.90 5.72 -3.15
CA ILE A 81 7.25 4.91 -1.97
C ILE A 81 7.82 5.83 -0.91
N LEU A 82 7.40 5.61 0.33
CA LEU A 82 7.97 6.24 1.52
C LEU A 82 8.81 5.21 2.27
N PHE A 83 10.03 5.58 2.59
CA PHE A 83 10.95 4.79 3.40
C PHE A 83 11.19 5.49 4.72
N ASP A 84 11.19 4.76 5.81
CA ASP A 84 11.66 5.29 7.08
C ASP A 84 13.12 5.76 6.96
N LYS A 85 13.41 6.96 7.45
CA LYS A 85 14.70 7.60 7.23
C LYS A 85 15.86 6.86 7.90
N GLU A 86 15.61 6.22 9.04
CA GLU A 86 16.64 5.54 9.83
C GLU A 86 16.81 4.08 9.39
N THR A 87 15.71 3.34 9.34
CA THR A 87 15.72 1.90 9.06
C THR A 87 15.71 1.56 7.58
N LYS A 88 15.40 2.54 6.71
CA LYS A 88 15.19 2.37 5.26
C LYS A 88 14.03 1.44 4.88
N ARG A 89 13.24 0.99 5.85
CA ARG A 89 12.10 0.11 5.61
C ARG A 89 10.97 0.85 4.88
N THR A 90 10.31 0.14 4.01
CA THR A 90 9.09 0.62 3.34
C THR A 90 7.99 0.85 4.37
N ILE A 91 7.49 2.08 4.45
CA ILE A 91 6.43 2.49 5.38
C ILE A 91 5.15 2.97 4.70
N GLY A 92 5.20 3.22 3.40
CA GLY A 92 4.05 3.62 2.63
C GLY A 92 4.27 3.51 1.13
N VAL A 93 3.25 3.09 0.39
CA VAL A 93 3.27 3.01 -1.08
C VAL A 93 1.98 3.61 -1.62
N GLY A 94 2.09 4.41 -2.68
CA GLY A 94 0.96 4.95 -3.42
C GLY A 94 1.17 4.79 -4.91
N ILE A 95 0.13 4.36 -5.61
CA ILE A 95 0.15 4.12 -7.05
C ILE A 95 -1.07 4.79 -7.67
N VAL A 96 -0.85 5.53 -8.73
CA VAL A 96 -1.90 6.01 -9.64
C VAL A 96 -1.59 5.45 -11.01
N GLY A 97 -2.52 4.76 -11.63
CA GLY A 97 -2.33 4.21 -12.96
C GLY A 97 -3.22 3.01 -13.23
N PRO A 98 -3.28 2.52 -14.49
CA PRO A 98 -4.00 1.29 -14.83
C PRO A 98 -3.52 0.11 -13.99
N ASN A 99 -4.46 -0.66 -13.42
CA ASN A 99 -4.21 -1.82 -12.56
C ASN A 99 -3.46 -1.49 -11.25
N ALA A 100 -3.56 -0.26 -10.74
CA ALA A 100 -2.94 0.10 -9.47
C ALA A 100 -3.43 -0.77 -8.31
N GLY A 101 -4.69 -1.24 -8.38
CA GLY A 101 -5.30 -2.14 -7.39
C GLY A 101 -4.61 -3.51 -7.30
N ASP A 102 -4.13 -4.03 -8.42
CA ASP A 102 -3.36 -5.29 -8.43
C ASP A 102 -1.92 -5.03 -7.96
N LEU A 103 -1.30 -3.97 -8.46
CA LEU A 103 0.10 -3.63 -8.18
C LEU A 103 0.35 -3.27 -6.71
N ILE A 104 -0.62 -2.70 -6.01
CA ILE A 104 -0.46 -2.31 -4.60
C ILE A 104 -0.19 -3.50 -3.67
N SER A 105 -0.54 -4.70 -4.10
CA SER A 105 -0.32 -5.93 -3.34
C SER A 105 1.17 -6.18 -3.05
N GLU A 106 2.06 -5.83 -3.98
CA GLU A 106 3.51 -5.88 -3.77
C GLU A 106 3.96 -4.89 -2.68
N GLY A 107 3.40 -3.68 -2.69
CA GLY A 107 3.64 -2.69 -1.63
C GLY A 107 3.16 -3.15 -0.25
N ALA A 108 1.99 -3.80 -0.19
CA ALA A 108 1.49 -4.39 1.05
C ALA A 108 2.42 -5.48 1.57
N LEU A 109 2.89 -6.37 0.69
CA LEU A 109 3.84 -7.42 1.03
C LEU A 109 5.17 -6.82 1.54
N ALA A 110 5.69 -5.78 0.88
CA ALA A 110 6.92 -5.11 1.30
C ALA A 110 6.81 -4.56 2.73
N ILE A 111 5.69 -3.93 3.08
CA ILE A 111 5.46 -3.41 4.44
C ILE A 111 5.32 -4.55 5.45
N GLU A 112 4.53 -5.58 5.15
CA GLU A 112 4.32 -6.73 6.06
C GLU A 112 5.63 -7.46 6.36
N MET A 113 6.47 -7.66 5.34
CA MET A 113 7.78 -8.32 5.46
C MET A 113 8.88 -7.41 6.00
N GLY A 114 8.63 -6.10 6.13
CA GLY A 114 9.62 -5.13 6.56
C GLY A 114 10.77 -4.96 5.57
N ALA A 115 10.47 -5.03 4.28
CA ALA A 115 11.46 -4.84 3.22
C ALA A 115 12.05 -3.43 3.26
N ASP A 116 13.33 -3.32 2.98
CA ASP A 116 14.09 -2.08 2.88
C ASP A 116 14.30 -1.64 1.41
N ALA A 117 14.92 -0.47 1.25
CA ALA A 117 15.19 0.13 -0.06
C ALA A 117 16.39 -0.51 -0.75
#